data_6fede10c24d7090887fbf2e3d0d45722
#
_entry.id   6fede10c24d7090887fbf2e3d0d45722
#
_cell.length_a   1.000
_cell.length_b   1.000
_cell.length_c   1.000
_cell.angle_alpha   90.00
_cell.angle_beta   90.00
_cell.angle_gamma   90.00
#
_symmetry.space_group_name_H-M   'P 1'
#
loop_
_entity.id
_entity.type
_entity.pdbx_description
1 polymer ?
#
loop_
_entity_poly.entity_id
_entity_poly.type
_entity_poly.pdbx_seq_one_letter_code
_entity_poly.pdbx_strand_id
1 'polypeptide(L)'
;DDKRFKQDREELLRELLPSCGVSNVINIGCDVKSSEMSIRLAEKYDYIYAAVGVHPHELYDMSSQTIAKLKKLSEHKKVVAIGEIGLDYYYDTHPKELQRFWFRQQLRLAEETNLPVIIHSRDASQETFDIIKASSVRRGSIHCYSGSAQMALDYVKMGFSIGVGGVVTFSNAKKLVETVAAIPMESILIETDCPYLAPNPNRGKRNDSTNLKYVVEKIAEIKNLPPETVAEISEKNAKSLFFK
;
A
#
# COMPACT_ATOMS: atom_id res chain seq x y z
N ASP A 1 -2.91 13.29 0.35
CA ASP A 1 -3.17 14.38 -0.62
C ASP A 1 -4.64 14.53 -1.01
N ASP A 2 -5.51 13.57 -0.68
CA ASP A 2 -6.93 13.59 -1.02
C ASP A 2 -7.64 14.88 -0.55
N LYS A 3 -8.57 15.37 -1.37
CA LYS A 3 -9.34 16.62 -1.12
C LYS A 3 -10.16 16.61 0.16
N ARG A 4 -10.56 15.43 0.65
CA ARG A 4 -11.32 15.27 1.91
C ARG A 4 -10.54 15.68 3.14
N PHE A 5 -9.19 15.78 3.05
CA PHE A 5 -8.32 16.29 4.10
C PHE A 5 -8.00 17.79 3.95
N LYS A 6 -8.56 18.50 2.99
CA LYS A 6 -8.18 19.88 2.69
C LYS A 6 -8.29 20.83 3.90
N GLN A 7 -9.28 20.60 4.77
CA GLN A 7 -9.57 21.49 5.90
C GLN A 7 -8.65 21.25 7.10
N ASP A 8 -8.27 19.99 7.36
CA ASP A 8 -7.56 19.55 8.58
C ASP A 8 -6.23 18.83 8.32
N ARG A 9 -5.76 18.81 7.06
CA ARG A 9 -4.53 18.12 6.68
C ARG A 9 -3.31 18.59 7.49
N GLU A 10 -3.17 19.90 7.69
CA GLU A 10 -2.01 20.45 8.42
C GLU A 10 -2.00 20.00 9.87
N GLU A 11 -3.15 20.07 10.56
CA GLU A 11 -3.32 19.60 11.93
C GLU A 11 -3.05 18.09 12.01
N LEU A 12 -3.67 17.31 11.10
CA LEU A 12 -3.49 15.86 11.04
C LEU A 12 -2.02 15.48 10.91
N LEU A 13 -1.30 16.10 9.96
CA LEU A 13 0.08 15.75 9.67
C LEU A 13 1.09 16.32 10.67
N ARG A 14 0.85 17.51 11.27
CA ARG A 14 1.80 18.11 12.21
C ARG A 14 1.64 17.61 13.64
N GLU A 15 0.43 17.34 14.05
CA GLU A 15 0.10 17.14 15.46
C GLU A 15 -0.48 15.77 15.74
N LEU A 16 -1.56 15.40 15.04
CA LEU A 16 -2.33 14.20 15.39
C LEU A 16 -1.57 12.90 15.09
N LEU A 17 -0.98 12.75 13.90
CA LEU A 17 -0.28 11.51 13.57
C LEU A 17 0.95 11.29 14.45
N PRO A 18 1.86 12.26 14.65
CA PRO A 18 2.97 12.10 15.58
C PRO A 18 2.54 11.80 17.01
N SER A 19 1.50 12.48 17.53
CA SER A 19 0.99 12.25 18.89
C SER A 19 0.36 10.86 19.08
N CYS A 20 -0.09 10.23 17.99
CA CYS A 20 -0.60 8.86 17.99
C CYS A 20 0.49 7.79 17.75
N GLY A 21 1.77 8.18 17.75
CA GLY A 21 2.89 7.26 17.56
C GLY A 21 3.14 6.84 16.11
N VAL A 22 2.57 7.57 15.13
CA VAL A 22 2.86 7.32 13.70
C VAL A 22 4.21 7.91 13.35
N SER A 23 5.21 7.06 13.23
CA SER A 23 6.61 7.44 13.00
C SER A 23 6.94 7.71 11.53
N ASN A 24 6.27 7.02 10.59
CA ASN A 24 6.48 7.17 9.17
C ASN A 24 5.19 6.98 8.38
N VAL A 25 5.04 7.72 7.29
CA VAL A 25 3.92 7.63 6.36
C VAL A 25 4.45 7.53 4.93
N ILE A 26 3.92 6.61 4.14
CA ILE A 26 4.12 6.58 2.69
C ILE A 26 2.81 7.04 2.04
N ASN A 27 2.84 8.24 1.41
CA ASN A 27 1.72 8.72 0.61
C ASN A 27 1.87 8.19 -0.82
N ILE A 28 0.81 7.56 -1.33
CA ILE A 28 0.88 6.77 -2.56
C ILE A 28 0.20 7.52 -3.70
N GLY A 29 0.93 7.74 -4.80
CA GLY A 29 0.40 8.31 -6.03
C GLY A 29 -0.42 7.28 -6.83
N CYS A 30 -1.55 7.74 -7.38
CA CYS A 30 -2.41 6.93 -8.26
C CYS A 30 -2.29 7.33 -9.74
N ASP A 31 -1.68 8.47 -10.00
CA ASP A 31 -1.33 9.02 -11.31
C ASP A 31 -0.08 9.88 -11.20
N VAL A 32 0.38 10.46 -12.32
CA VAL A 32 1.56 11.34 -12.31
C VAL A 32 1.37 12.58 -11.44
N LYS A 33 0.17 13.17 -11.46
CA LYS A 33 -0.14 14.40 -10.71
C LYS A 33 -0.17 14.14 -9.19
N SER A 34 -0.81 13.07 -8.76
CA SER A 34 -0.84 12.66 -7.35
C SER A 34 0.53 12.16 -6.87
N SER A 35 1.32 11.51 -7.75
CA SER A 35 2.73 11.18 -7.48
C SER A 35 3.58 12.42 -7.20
N GLU A 36 3.45 13.47 -8.01
CA GLU A 36 4.12 14.76 -7.76
C GLU A 36 3.63 15.43 -6.45
N MET A 37 2.34 15.31 -6.14
CA MET A 37 1.77 15.84 -4.90
C MET A 37 2.31 15.06 -3.68
N SER A 38 2.45 13.74 -3.80
CA SER A 38 3.03 12.89 -2.75
C SER A 38 4.48 13.29 -2.43
N ILE A 39 5.28 13.58 -3.45
CA ILE A 39 6.65 14.10 -3.28
C ILE A 39 6.63 15.44 -2.57
N ARG A 40 5.78 16.40 -2.98
CA ARG A 40 5.65 17.71 -2.32
C ARG A 40 5.27 17.61 -0.84
N LEU A 41 4.40 16.66 -0.48
CA LEU A 41 4.09 16.38 0.93
C LEU A 41 5.31 15.81 1.66
N ALA A 42 6.03 14.88 1.03
CA ALA A 42 7.22 14.28 1.60
C ALA A 42 8.38 15.27 1.79
N GLU A 43 8.49 16.31 0.94
CA GLU A 43 9.43 17.41 1.12
C GLU A 43 9.09 18.31 2.32
N LYS A 44 7.80 18.45 2.64
CA LYS A 44 7.31 19.32 3.71
C LYS A 44 7.43 18.69 5.10
N TYR A 45 7.42 17.35 5.20
CA TYR A 45 7.41 16.62 6.47
C TYR A 45 8.46 15.51 6.46
N ASP A 46 9.38 15.54 7.42
CA ASP A 46 10.53 14.62 7.46
C ASP A 46 10.12 13.14 7.53
N TYR A 47 9.02 12.82 8.19
CA TYR A 47 8.52 11.47 8.40
C TYR A 47 7.59 10.97 7.26
N ILE A 48 7.33 11.82 6.25
CA ILE A 48 6.52 11.45 5.08
C ILE A 48 7.44 11.07 3.91
N TYR A 49 7.08 10.02 3.24
CA TYR A 49 7.69 9.48 2.02
C TYR A 49 6.63 9.35 0.93
N ALA A 50 7.07 9.10 -0.30
CA ALA A 50 6.19 8.96 -1.44
C ALA A 50 6.38 7.63 -2.15
N ALA A 51 5.30 7.11 -2.73
CA ALA A 51 5.36 6.13 -3.81
C ALA A 51 4.82 6.77 -5.09
N VAL A 52 5.38 6.39 -6.24
CA VAL A 52 5.01 6.94 -7.54
C VAL A 52 4.57 5.83 -8.49
N GLY A 53 3.42 6.01 -9.13
CA GLY A 53 2.86 5.01 -10.01
C GLY A 53 1.55 5.47 -10.64
N VAL A 54 0.95 4.58 -11.45
CA VAL A 54 -0.36 4.79 -12.05
C VAL A 54 -1.24 3.58 -11.74
N HIS A 55 -2.30 3.86 -11.00
CA HIS A 55 -3.33 2.89 -10.60
C HIS A 55 -4.10 2.37 -11.83
N PRO A 56 -4.59 1.12 -11.82
CA PRO A 56 -5.35 0.55 -12.95
C PRO A 56 -6.60 1.33 -13.36
N HIS A 57 -7.11 2.24 -12.53
CA HIS A 57 -8.21 3.13 -12.91
C HIS A 57 -7.79 4.39 -13.68
N GLU A 58 -6.49 4.75 -13.67
CA GLU A 58 -5.98 6.02 -14.19
C GLU A 58 -5.13 5.86 -15.46
N LEU A 59 -5.47 4.85 -16.29
CA LEU A 59 -4.66 4.48 -17.46
C LEU A 59 -4.94 5.31 -18.73
N TYR A 60 -5.83 6.32 -18.68
CA TYR A 60 -6.24 7.09 -19.87
C TYR A 60 -5.07 7.75 -20.61
N ASP A 61 -4.13 8.32 -19.85
CA ASP A 61 -2.99 9.07 -20.39
C ASP A 61 -1.68 8.29 -20.32
N MET A 62 -1.75 6.97 -20.12
CA MET A 62 -0.54 6.14 -20.04
C MET A 62 0.16 6.05 -21.40
N SER A 63 1.47 6.33 -21.38
CA SER A 63 2.36 6.30 -22.53
C SER A 63 3.80 6.00 -22.10
N SER A 64 4.70 5.86 -23.07
CA SER A 64 6.13 5.77 -22.78
C SER A 64 6.68 7.01 -22.10
N GLN A 65 6.12 8.20 -22.40
CA GLN A 65 6.48 9.45 -21.72
C GLN A 65 6.03 9.43 -20.26
N THR A 66 4.87 8.84 -19.96
CA THR A 66 4.39 8.66 -18.58
C THR A 66 5.36 7.77 -17.77
N ILE A 67 5.81 6.65 -18.35
CA ILE A 67 6.82 5.79 -17.70
C ILE A 67 8.15 6.56 -17.49
N ALA A 68 8.63 7.29 -18.50
CA ALA A 68 9.84 8.10 -18.37
C ALA A 68 9.71 9.17 -17.27
N LYS A 69 8.53 9.78 -17.13
CA LYS A 69 8.25 10.77 -16.09
C LYS A 69 8.23 10.12 -14.70
N LEU A 70 7.58 8.96 -14.55
CA LEU A 70 7.61 8.19 -13.29
C LEU A 70 9.04 7.78 -12.92
N LYS A 71 9.85 7.37 -13.89
CA LYS A 71 11.28 7.06 -13.68
C LYS A 71 12.02 8.28 -13.11
N LYS A 72 11.82 9.45 -13.69
CA LYS A 72 12.44 10.69 -13.17
C LYS A 72 11.95 11.04 -11.76
N LEU A 73 10.65 10.87 -11.48
CA LEU A 73 10.11 11.10 -10.13
C LEU A 73 10.69 10.10 -9.11
N SER A 74 10.94 8.86 -9.53
CA SER A 74 11.50 7.82 -8.65
C SER A 74 12.95 8.07 -8.22
N GLU A 75 13.68 8.99 -8.88
CA GLU A 75 15.03 9.41 -8.49
C GLU A 75 15.03 10.33 -7.26
N HIS A 76 13.87 10.84 -6.84
CA HIS A 76 13.77 11.73 -5.69
C HIS A 76 14.01 10.96 -4.38
N LYS A 77 14.87 11.49 -3.49
CA LYS A 77 15.29 10.83 -2.23
C LYS A 77 14.16 10.41 -1.29
N LYS A 78 13.00 11.04 -1.41
CA LYS A 78 11.79 10.74 -0.62
C LYS A 78 10.89 9.70 -1.29
N VAL A 79 11.20 9.27 -2.50
CA VAL A 79 10.45 8.20 -3.18
C VAL A 79 11.03 6.85 -2.78
N VAL A 80 10.21 6.00 -2.22
CA VAL A 80 10.61 4.72 -1.61
C VAL A 80 9.99 3.49 -2.28
N ALA A 81 9.05 3.68 -3.21
CA ALA A 81 8.41 2.58 -3.93
C ALA A 81 7.84 3.01 -5.29
N ILE A 82 7.66 2.05 -6.19
CA ILE A 82 6.79 2.18 -7.37
C ILE A 82 5.40 1.65 -6.98
N GLY A 83 4.42 2.52 -7.00
CA GLY A 83 3.04 2.23 -6.60
C GLY A 83 2.17 3.50 -6.53
N GLU A 84 0.89 3.34 -6.57
CA GLU A 84 0.13 2.10 -6.60
C GLU A 84 -0.01 1.59 -8.02
N ILE A 85 0.29 0.30 -8.26
CA ILE A 85 0.25 -0.35 -9.58
C ILE A 85 -0.47 -1.70 -9.45
N GLY A 86 -1.06 -2.22 -10.51
CA GLY A 86 -1.68 -3.54 -10.42
C GLY A 86 -2.87 -3.73 -11.33
N LEU A 87 -3.86 -4.52 -10.85
CA LEU A 87 -5.06 -4.90 -11.58
C LEU A 87 -6.32 -4.67 -10.73
N ASP A 88 -7.35 -4.08 -11.33
CA ASP A 88 -8.69 -3.96 -10.76
C ASP A 88 -9.74 -4.41 -11.79
N TYR A 89 -10.38 -5.54 -11.53
CA TYR A 89 -11.41 -6.10 -12.40
C TYR A 89 -12.81 -5.91 -11.84
N TYR A 90 -12.92 -5.29 -10.66
CA TYR A 90 -14.22 -4.96 -10.06
C TYR A 90 -14.87 -3.78 -10.76
N TYR A 91 -14.09 -2.73 -11.08
CA TYR A 91 -14.55 -1.60 -11.87
C TYR A 91 -14.15 -1.80 -13.33
N ASP A 92 -15.09 -1.65 -14.26
CA ASP A 92 -14.85 -1.78 -15.70
C ASP A 92 -14.38 -0.43 -16.30
N THR A 93 -13.32 0.12 -15.71
CA THR A 93 -12.76 1.42 -16.13
C THR A 93 -11.88 1.32 -17.38
N HIS A 94 -11.15 0.21 -17.50
CA HIS A 94 -10.24 -0.04 -18.60
C HIS A 94 -10.20 -1.52 -18.99
N PRO A 95 -9.99 -1.84 -20.29
CA PRO A 95 -9.82 -3.22 -20.75
C PRO A 95 -8.72 -3.94 -19.95
N LYS A 96 -8.99 -5.20 -19.58
CA LYS A 96 -8.04 -6.02 -18.80
C LYS A 96 -6.66 -6.12 -19.46
N GLU A 97 -6.62 -6.23 -20.81
CA GLU A 97 -5.36 -6.25 -21.57
C GLU A 97 -4.53 -4.98 -21.35
N LEU A 98 -5.18 -3.82 -21.33
CA LEU A 98 -4.50 -2.55 -21.09
C LEU A 98 -3.96 -2.47 -19.66
N GLN A 99 -4.74 -2.92 -18.67
CA GLN A 99 -4.30 -2.98 -17.28
C GLN A 99 -3.07 -3.91 -17.15
N ARG A 100 -3.11 -5.13 -17.74
CA ARG A 100 -1.98 -6.07 -17.75
C ARG A 100 -0.74 -5.50 -18.41
N PHE A 101 -0.89 -4.82 -19.55
CA PHE A 101 0.23 -4.21 -20.27
C PHE A 101 0.93 -3.17 -19.40
N TRP A 102 0.18 -2.19 -18.84
CA TRP A 102 0.77 -1.14 -18.04
C TRP A 102 1.27 -1.60 -16.68
N PHE A 103 0.64 -2.61 -16.08
CA PHE A 103 1.16 -3.24 -14.88
C PHE A 103 2.55 -3.82 -15.12
N ARG A 104 2.74 -4.59 -16.21
CA ARG A 104 4.07 -5.11 -16.59
C ARG A 104 5.10 -4.02 -16.87
N GLN A 105 4.70 -2.90 -17.51
CA GLN A 105 5.62 -1.80 -17.74
C GLN A 105 6.07 -1.14 -16.43
N GLN A 106 5.19 -1.00 -15.47
CA GLN A 106 5.54 -0.42 -14.17
C GLN A 106 6.33 -1.41 -13.28
N LEU A 107 6.13 -2.71 -13.40
CA LEU A 107 7.03 -3.70 -12.78
C LEU A 107 8.45 -3.61 -13.35
N ARG A 108 8.60 -3.45 -14.68
CA ARG A 108 9.92 -3.21 -15.30
C ARG A 108 10.56 -1.92 -14.78
N LEU A 109 9.80 -0.86 -14.61
CA LEU A 109 10.28 0.37 -14.00
C LEU A 109 10.82 0.12 -12.58
N ALA A 110 10.12 -0.67 -11.78
CA ALA A 110 10.57 -1.05 -10.44
C ALA A 110 11.86 -1.87 -10.46
N GLU A 111 12.00 -2.79 -11.42
CA GLU A 111 13.25 -3.54 -11.67
C GLU A 111 14.41 -2.59 -12.00
N GLU A 112 14.21 -1.66 -12.96
CA GLU A 112 15.23 -0.69 -13.39
C GLU A 112 15.68 0.25 -12.28
N THR A 113 14.75 0.67 -11.41
CA THR A 113 15.02 1.60 -10.31
C THR A 113 15.42 0.91 -9.02
N ASN A 114 15.34 -0.42 -8.98
CA ASN A 114 15.57 -1.26 -7.79
C ASN A 114 14.72 -0.81 -6.57
N LEU A 115 13.52 -0.26 -6.81
CA LEU A 115 12.57 0.10 -5.78
C LEU A 115 11.58 -1.05 -5.53
N PRO A 116 11.11 -1.22 -4.28
CA PRO A 116 10.00 -2.13 -3.99
C PRO A 116 8.71 -1.62 -4.64
N VAL A 117 7.72 -2.52 -4.74
CA VAL A 117 6.42 -2.18 -5.34
C VAL A 117 5.30 -2.17 -4.31
N ILE A 118 4.25 -1.36 -4.56
CA ILE A 118 2.99 -1.39 -3.83
C ILE A 118 1.91 -1.81 -4.83
N ILE A 119 1.34 -2.99 -4.60
CA ILE A 119 0.49 -3.69 -5.56
C ILE A 119 -0.98 -3.62 -5.16
N HIS A 120 -1.79 -3.08 -6.05
CA HIS A 120 -3.25 -3.19 -6.03
C HIS A 120 -3.72 -4.48 -6.69
N SER A 121 -4.66 -5.17 -6.08
CA SER A 121 -5.29 -6.36 -6.67
C SER A 121 -6.73 -6.49 -6.21
N ARG A 122 -7.68 -6.28 -7.12
CA ARG A 122 -9.10 -6.43 -6.83
C ARG A 122 -9.80 -7.25 -7.92
N ASP A 123 -10.43 -8.37 -7.52
CA ASP A 123 -11.04 -9.36 -8.40
C ASP A 123 -10.09 -9.88 -9.50
N ALA A 124 -8.77 -9.81 -9.25
CA ALA A 124 -7.69 -10.15 -10.17
C ALA A 124 -6.55 -10.97 -9.50
N SER A 125 -6.81 -11.59 -8.36
CA SER A 125 -5.78 -12.14 -7.47
C SER A 125 -4.85 -13.13 -8.16
N GLN A 126 -5.38 -14.10 -8.93
CA GLN A 126 -4.55 -15.10 -9.61
C GLN A 126 -3.68 -14.47 -10.69
N GLU A 127 -4.26 -13.60 -11.51
CA GLU A 127 -3.53 -12.98 -12.62
C GLU A 127 -2.48 -11.98 -12.12
N THR A 128 -2.77 -11.24 -11.05
CA THR A 128 -1.78 -10.40 -10.36
C THR A 128 -0.60 -11.24 -9.87
N PHE A 129 -0.88 -12.35 -9.21
CA PHE A 129 0.16 -13.28 -8.73
C PHE A 129 1.02 -13.80 -9.89
N ASP A 130 0.40 -14.27 -10.98
CA ASP A 130 1.11 -14.85 -12.13
C ASP A 130 1.99 -13.80 -12.84
N ILE A 131 1.53 -12.56 -12.98
CA ILE A 131 2.30 -11.47 -13.56
C ILE A 131 3.51 -11.13 -12.68
N ILE A 132 3.33 -11.01 -11.36
CA ILE A 132 4.44 -10.73 -10.43
C ILE A 132 5.44 -11.89 -10.46
N LYS A 133 4.97 -13.13 -10.41
CA LYS A 133 5.82 -14.33 -10.45
C LYS A 133 6.67 -14.40 -11.71
N ALA A 134 6.14 -13.95 -12.86
CA ALA A 134 6.83 -13.90 -14.14
C ALA A 134 7.82 -12.72 -14.27
N SER A 135 7.76 -11.71 -13.37
CA SER A 135 8.71 -10.60 -13.32
C SER A 135 9.94 -10.94 -12.49
N SER A 136 10.94 -10.05 -12.47
CA SER A 136 12.11 -10.16 -11.57
C SER A 136 11.91 -9.47 -10.22
N VAL A 137 10.78 -8.79 -10.03
CA VAL A 137 10.47 -8.09 -8.76
C VAL A 137 10.27 -9.10 -7.64
N ARG A 138 11.01 -8.92 -6.53
CA ARG A 138 10.96 -9.81 -5.35
C ARG A 138 10.79 -9.05 -4.04
N ARG A 139 10.49 -7.75 -4.11
CA ARG A 139 10.26 -6.90 -2.93
C ARG A 139 9.05 -6.02 -3.16
N GLY A 140 8.12 -6.01 -2.22
CA GLY A 140 6.94 -5.15 -2.29
C GLY A 140 5.89 -5.52 -1.26
N SER A 141 4.79 -4.79 -1.31
CA SER A 141 3.59 -5.05 -0.53
C SER A 141 2.42 -5.37 -1.46
N ILE A 142 1.64 -6.38 -1.11
CA ILE A 142 0.30 -6.56 -1.66
C ILE A 142 -0.63 -5.74 -0.77
N HIS A 143 -1.00 -4.56 -1.27
CA HIS A 143 -1.81 -3.57 -0.56
C HIS A 143 -3.25 -4.06 -0.36
N CYS A 144 -3.86 -3.68 0.77
CA CYS A 144 -5.26 -3.95 1.12
C CYS A 144 -5.69 -5.39 0.82
N TYR A 145 -4.88 -6.35 1.29
CA TYR A 145 -4.99 -7.75 0.91
C TYR A 145 -6.38 -8.34 1.17
N SER A 146 -6.95 -8.98 0.16
CA SER A 146 -8.27 -9.60 0.22
C SER A 146 -8.32 -11.06 -0.30
N GLY A 147 -7.15 -11.63 -0.64
CA GLY A 147 -7.01 -12.99 -1.17
C GLY A 147 -7.09 -14.08 -0.09
N SER A 148 -6.70 -15.31 -0.46
CA SER A 148 -6.68 -16.46 0.45
C SER A 148 -5.39 -16.51 1.28
N ALA A 149 -5.44 -17.19 2.43
CA ALA A 149 -4.26 -17.43 3.26
C ALA A 149 -3.14 -18.17 2.51
N GLN A 150 -3.50 -19.14 1.66
CA GLN A 150 -2.52 -19.87 0.86
C GLN A 150 -1.78 -18.95 -0.12
N MET A 151 -2.50 -18.09 -0.84
CA MET A 151 -1.88 -17.14 -1.78
C MET A 151 -1.01 -16.10 -1.04
N ALA A 152 -1.42 -15.67 0.15
CA ALA A 152 -0.60 -14.80 0.99
C ALA A 152 0.73 -15.47 1.37
N LEU A 153 0.71 -16.74 1.77
CA LEU A 153 1.93 -17.51 2.05
C LEU A 153 2.82 -17.65 0.81
N ASP A 154 2.24 -17.79 -0.38
CA ASP A 154 3.02 -17.87 -1.61
C ASP A 154 3.65 -16.52 -1.99
N TYR A 155 2.97 -15.39 -1.76
CA TYR A 155 3.57 -14.04 -1.84
C TYR A 155 4.71 -13.86 -0.84
N VAL A 156 4.53 -14.29 0.41
CA VAL A 156 5.56 -14.21 1.47
C VAL A 156 6.81 -15.00 1.07
N LYS A 157 6.66 -16.23 0.54
CA LYS A 157 7.77 -17.03 0.01
C LYS A 157 8.51 -16.35 -1.15
N MET A 158 7.82 -15.49 -1.90
CA MET A 158 8.42 -14.71 -2.99
C MET A 158 9.12 -13.42 -2.49
N GLY A 159 9.05 -13.09 -1.19
CA GLY A 159 9.67 -11.91 -0.60
C GLY A 159 8.73 -10.69 -0.48
N PHE A 160 7.41 -10.90 -0.63
CA PHE A 160 6.42 -9.84 -0.49
C PHE A 160 5.84 -9.78 0.92
N SER A 161 5.52 -8.57 1.36
CA SER A 161 4.74 -8.31 2.56
C SER A 161 3.25 -8.18 2.22
N ILE A 162 2.41 -8.39 3.22
CA ILE A 162 0.94 -8.34 3.12
C ILE A 162 0.44 -7.10 3.86
N GLY A 163 -0.21 -6.20 3.14
CA GLY A 163 -0.85 -5.00 3.69
C GLY A 163 -2.17 -5.36 4.36
N VAL A 164 -2.28 -5.01 5.65
CA VAL A 164 -3.47 -5.25 6.48
C VAL A 164 -3.99 -3.92 7.00
N GLY A 165 -5.16 -3.54 6.52
CA GLY A 165 -5.84 -2.29 6.89
C GLY A 165 -7.09 -2.51 7.74
N GLY A 166 -7.93 -1.46 7.83
CA GLY A 166 -9.13 -1.41 8.65
C GLY A 166 -10.12 -2.54 8.44
N VAL A 167 -10.12 -3.17 7.26
CA VAL A 167 -10.99 -4.31 6.91
C VAL A 167 -10.82 -5.48 7.88
N VAL A 168 -9.65 -5.69 8.47
CA VAL A 168 -9.41 -6.79 9.43
C VAL A 168 -10.34 -6.73 10.66
N THR A 169 -10.87 -5.54 10.96
CA THR A 169 -11.79 -5.32 12.08
C THR A 169 -13.26 -5.59 11.74
N PHE A 170 -13.59 -5.85 10.46
CA PHE A 170 -14.97 -6.03 10.04
C PHE A 170 -15.48 -7.44 10.38
N SER A 171 -16.75 -7.54 10.79
CA SER A 171 -17.37 -8.82 11.18
C SER A 171 -17.41 -9.86 10.05
N ASN A 172 -17.39 -9.41 8.80
CA ASN A 172 -17.39 -10.28 7.61
C ASN A 172 -15.98 -10.57 7.04
N ALA A 173 -14.90 -10.10 7.68
CA ALA A 173 -13.52 -10.21 7.17
C ALA A 173 -12.87 -11.58 7.48
N LYS A 174 -13.62 -12.69 7.50
CA LYS A 174 -13.15 -14.03 7.89
C LYS A 174 -11.88 -14.45 7.15
N LYS A 175 -11.84 -14.28 5.81
CA LYS A 175 -10.66 -14.63 4.99
C LYS A 175 -9.41 -13.86 5.39
N LEU A 176 -9.54 -12.55 5.67
CA LEU A 176 -8.41 -11.73 6.07
C LEU A 176 -7.91 -12.11 7.48
N VAL A 177 -8.82 -12.42 8.40
CA VAL A 177 -8.48 -12.94 9.73
C VAL A 177 -7.71 -14.27 9.63
N GLU A 178 -8.19 -15.21 8.80
CA GLU A 178 -7.48 -16.47 8.53
C GLU A 178 -6.10 -16.22 7.90
N THR A 179 -6.00 -15.26 6.98
CA THR A 179 -4.72 -14.88 6.35
C THR A 179 -3.75 -14.33 7.39
N VAL A 180 -4.19 -13.37 8.21
CA VAL A 180 -3.36 -12.78 9.28
C VAL A 180 -2.92 -13.87 10.25
N ALA A 181 -3.77 -14.82 10.63
CA ALA A 181 -3.39 -15.93 11.49
C ALA A 181 -2.30 -16.82 10.88
N ALA A 182 -2.36 -17.08 9.57
CA ALA A 182 -1.50 -18.03 8.88
C ALA A 182 -0.09 -17.49 8.52
N ILE A 183 0.05 -16.21 8.16
CA ILE A 183 1.33 -15.65 7.72
C ILE A 183 2.22 -15.21 8.89
N PRO A 184 3.57 -15.20 8.77
CA PRO A 184 4.47 -14.68 9.81
C PRO A 184 4.20 -13.19 10.09
N MET A 185 4.36 -12.75 11.35
CA MET A 185 4.23 -11.34 11.72
C MET A 185 5.24 -10.45 10.97
N GLU A 186 6.40 -10.99 10.68
CA GLU A 186 7.49 -10.36 9.92
C GLU A 186 7.12 -10.04 8.46
N SER A 187 5.99 -10.56 7.97
CA SER A 187 5.48 -10.30 6.62
C SER A 187 4.24 -9.41 6.61
N ILE A 188 3.81 -8.90 7.78
CA ILE A 188 2.64 -8.02 7.89
C ILE A 188 3.08 -6.56 7.91
N LEU A 189 2.42 -5.75 7.07
CA LEU A 189 2.45 -4.29 7.12
C LEU A 189 1.08 -3.79 7.56
N ILE A 190 1.04 -2.80 8.45
CA ILE A 190 -0.19 -2.09 8.79
C ILE A 190 -0.40 -0.91 7.85
N GLU A 191 -1.63 -0.68 7.46
CA GLU A 191 -2.00 0.39 6.52
C GLU A 191 -3.41 0.91 6.77
N THR A 192 -3.83 1.94 6.03
CA THR A 192 -5.15 2.56 6.25
C THR A 192 -6.05 2.56 5.03
N ASP A 193 -5.52 2.61 3.81
CA ASP A 193 -6.26 2.93 2.58
C ASP A 193 -7.08 4.24 2.72
N CYS A 194 -6.58 5.19 3.54
CA CYS A 194 -7.30 6.43 3.83
C CYS A 194 -7.43 7.31 2.59
N PRO A 195 -8.60 7.93 2.44
CA PRO A 195 -9.69 8.17 3.39
C PRO A 195 -10.80 7.09 3.43
N TYR A 196 -10.57 5.92 2.88
CA TYR A 196 -11.52 4.81 2.80
C TYR A 196 -11.32 3.79 3.94
N LEU A 197 -12.18 2.80 4.02
CA LEU A 197 -12.05 1.59 4.82
C LEU A 197 -11.72 1.82 6.32
N ALA A 198 -12.33 2.85 6.93
CA ALA A 198 -12.15 3.10 8.35
C ALA A 198 -12.49 1.84 9.18
N PRO A 199 -11.63 1.45 10.15
CA PRO A 199 -11.87 0.29 11.00
C PRO A 199 -13.06 0.50 11.94
N ASN A 200 -13.59 -0.59 12.52
CA ASN A 200 -14.47 -0.47 13.67
C ASN A 200 -13.69 0.14 14.86
N PRO A 201 -14.29 1.01 15.68
CA PRO A 201 -15.70 1.45 15.67
C PRO A 201 -16.01 2.60 14.69
N ASN A 202 -15.03 3.06 13.89
CA ASN A 202 -15.17 4.25 13.03
C ASN A 202 -15.67 3.93 11.61
N ARG A 203 -16.14 2.71 11.37
CA ARG A 203 -16.67 2.29 10.06
C ARG A 203 -17.73 3.25 9.53
N GLY A 204 -17.60 3.64 8.24
CA GLY A 204 -18.50 4.60 7.59
C GLY A 204 -18.12 6.08 7.74
N LYS A 205 -17.10 6.39 8.57
CA LYS A 205 -16.51 7.73 8.66
C LYS A 205 -15.30 7.84 7.73
N ARG A 206 -14.79 9.07 7.52
CA ARG A 206 -13.50 9.30 6.86
C ARG A 206 -12.39 8.61 7.67
N ASN A 207 -11.58 7.79 7.01
CA ASN A 207 -10.43 7.15 7.62
C ASN A 207 -9.20 8.07 7.59
N ASP A 208 -8.32 7.91 8.58
CA ASP A 208 -6.97 8.47 8.63
C ASP A 208 -6.07 7.57 9.49
N SER A 209 -4.76 7.86 9.53
CA SER A 209 -3.79 6.99 10.19
C SER A 209 -3.88 7.00 11.72
N THR A 210 -4.67 7.87 12.36
CA THR A 210 -4.96 7.76 13.81
C THR A 210 -5.76 6.51 14.16
N ASN A 211 -6.41 5.92 13.16
CA ASN A 211 -7.17 4.66 13.29
C ASN A 211 -6.30 3.39 13.25
N LEU A 212 -4.99 3.49 12.98
CA LEU A 212 -4.08 2.32 12.96
C LEU A 212 -4.10 1.54 14.26
N LYS A 213 -4.33 2.18 15.40
CA LYS A 213 -4.46 1.50 16.70
C LYS A 213 -5.47 0.35 16.69
N TYR A 214 -6.60 0.52 16.01
CA TYR A 214 -7.64 -0.54 15.94
C TYR A 214 -7.20 -1.70 15.04
N VAL A 215 -6.40 -1.42 14.02
CA VAL A 215 -5.78 -2.46 13.17
C VAL A 215 -4.74 -3.24 13.97
N VAL A 216 -3.87 -2.54 14.69
CA VAL A 216 -2.85 -3.14 15.57
C VAL A 216 -3.50 -4.01 16.65
N GLU A 217 -4.50 -3.50 17.37
CA GLU A 217 -5.24 -4.24 18.40
C GLU A 217 -5.86 -5.53 17.83
N LYS A 218 -6.45 -5.46 16.63
CA LYS A 218 -7.06 -6.64 15.98
C LYS A 218 -6.02 -7.66 15.53
N ILE A 219 -4.90 -7.23 14.98
CA ILE A 219 -3.79 -8.14 14.63
C ILE A 219 -3.22 -8.78 15.89
N ALA A 220 -3.05 -8.02 16.98
CA ALA A 220 -2.58 -8.49 18.27
C ALA A 220 -3.48 -9.60 18.85
N GLU A 221 -4.81 -9.41 18.78
CA GLU A 221 -5.80 -10.43 19.15
C GLU A 221 -5.61 -11.71 18.32
N ILE A 222 -5.53 -11.59 16.97
CA ILE A 222 -5.40 -12.74 16.07
C ILE A 222 -4.08 -13.50 16.29
N LYS A 223 -2.99 -12.76 16.54
CA LYS A 223 -1.63 -13.32 16.73
C LYS A 223 -1.34 -13.76 18.15
N ASN A 224 -2.20 -13.44 19.10
CA ASN A 224 -1.97 -13.63 20.53
C ASN A 224 -0.65 -12.97 20.97
N LEU A 225 -0.45 -11.71 20.58
CA LEU A 225 0.72 -10.88 20.89
C LEU A 225 0.27 -9.58 21.57
N PRO A 226 1.14 -8.90 22.35
CA PRO A 226 0.88 -7.55 22.83
C PRO A 226 0.76 -6.56 21.64
N PRO A 227 -0.15 -5.56 21.67
CA PRO A 227 -0.29 -4.55 20.62
C PRO A 227 1.01 -3.81 20.34
N GLU A 228 1.81 -3.50 21.34
CA GLU A 228 3.11 -2.84 21.23
C GLU A 228 4.08 -3.68 20.40
N THR A 229 4.11 -5.00 20.62
CA THR A 229 4.95 -5.93 19.84
C THR A 229 4.53 -5.96 18.36
N VAL A 230 3.22 -5.92 18.08
CA VAL A 230 2.70 -5.87 16.70
C VAL A 230 3.12 -4.57 16.02
N ALA A 231 3.00 -3.43 16.71
CA ALA A 231 3.41 -2.12 16.19
C ALA A 231 4.92 -2.10 15.90
N GLU A 232 5.77 -2.54 16.81
CA GLU A 232 7.22 -2.59 16.66
C GLU A 232 7.66 -3.48 15.50
N ILE A 233 7.10 -4.70 15.39
CA ILE A 233 7.44 -5.62 14.29
C ILE A 233 6.98 -5.03 12.95
N SER A 234 5.77 -4.49 12.87
CA SER A 234 5.26 -3.91 11.63
C SER A 234 6.07 -2.67 11.19
N GLU A 235 6.48 -1.82 12.12
CA GLU A 235 7.39 -0.70 11.84
C GLU A 235 8.74 -1.20 11.30
N LYS A 236 9.33 -2.21 11.94
CA LYS A 236 10.58 -2.84 11.48
C LYS A 236 10.43 -3.43 10.07
N ASN A 237 9.30 -4.10 9.79
CA ASN A 237 9.00 -4.64 8.47
C ASN A 237 8.95 -3.54 7.41
N ALA A 238 8.21 -2.45 7.69
CA ALA A 238 8.12 -1.31 6.80
C ALA A 238 9.48 -0.66 6.55
N LYS A 239 10.27 -0.44 7.62
CA LYS A 239 11.64 0.10 7.52
C LYS A 239 12.54 -0.79 6.68
N SER A 240 12.49 -2.10 6.87
CA SER A 240 13.30 -3.06 6.10
C SER A 240 12.91 -3.12 4.62
N LEU A 241 11.64 -2.94 4.30
CA LEU A 241 11.15 -3.00 2.94
C LEU A 241 11.42 -1.71 2.17
N PHE A 242 11.13 -0.56 2.75
CA PHE A 242 11.05 0.73 2.06
C PHE A 242 12.24 1.66 2.32
N PHE A 243 12.90 1.56 3.47
CA PHE A 243 13.97 2.50 3.84
C PHE A 243 15.33 1.76 3.86
N LYS A 244 16.18 2.14 2.93
CA LYS A 244 17.57 1.64 2.85
C LYS A 244 18.53 2.61 3.53
#